data_1a32e18069bec9978629aa4f03f61d81
#
_entry.id   1a32e18069bec9978629aa4f03f61d81
#
_cell.length_a   1.000
_cell.length_b   1.000
_cell.length_c   1.000
_cell.angle_alpha   90.00
_cell.angle_beta   90.00
_cell.angle_gamma   90.00
#
_symmetry.space_group_name_H-M   'P 1'
#
loop_
_entity.id
_entity.type
_entity.pdbx_description
1 polymer ?
#
loop_
_entity_poly.entity_id
_entity_poly.type
_entity_poly.pdbx_seq_one_letter_code
_entity_poly.pdbx_strand_id
1 'polypeptide(L)'
;ERTDETHSITMPEIIEALAAYDISAERKSLYNDIENLRVYGLDVIGTQEDRTYSYHIGNRQFELAELKLLVDSVQSAKFITAKKSNELIKKIEGFASKYEASQLQRQVFVAGRVKTMNESIYYNVDRIHAAIAENSRITFQYFQWNVDKKMELRHDGALYEVSPWSLSWDDENYY
;
A
#
# COMPACT_ATOMS: atom_id res chain seq x y z
N GLU A 1 -11.98 -2.05 -9.63
CA GLU A 1 -12.24 -2.59 -8.27
C GLU A 1 -13.34 -3.67 -8.21
N ARG A 2 -14.36 -3.63 -9.09
CA ARG A 2 -15.52 -4.54 -9.04
C ARG A 2 -15.34 -5.82 -9.84
N THR A 3 -14.28 -5.94 -10.61
CA THR A 3 -14.06 -7.06 -11.54
C THR A 3 -12.65 -7.60 -11.41
N ASP A 4 -12.49 -8.87 -11.76
CA ASP A 4 -11.24 -9.60 -11.91
C ASP A 4 -11.45 -10.73 -12.93
N GLU A 5 -10.49 -11.61 -13.12
CA GLU A 5 -10.57 -12.73 -14.08
C GLU A 5 -11.78 -13.66 -13.85
N THR A 6 -12.27 -13.74 -12.62
CA THR A 6 -13.39 -14.61 -12.22
C THR A 6 -14.70 -13.86 -12.00
N HIS A 7 -14.66 -12.54 -11.95
CA HIS A 7 -15.82 -11.68 -11.71
C HIS A 7 -15.92 -10.63 -12.79
N SER A 8 -16.95 -10.72 -13.59
CA SER A 8 -17.28 -9.77 -14.65
C SER A 8 -18.48 -8.91 -14.28
N ILE A 9 -18.70 -7.84 -15.03
CA ILE A 9 -19.82 -6.91 -14.87
C ILE A 9 -20.47 -6.65 -16.23
N THR A 10 -21.78 -6.61 -16.27
CA THR A 10 -22.55 -6.32 -17.48
C THR A 10 -22.76 -4.82 -17.68
N MET A 11 -23.13 -4.41 -18.89
CA MET A 11 -23.42 -2.98 -19.17
C MET A 11 -24.55 -2.41 -18.30
N PRO A 12 -25.67 -3.10 -18.04
CA PRO A 12 -26.69 -2.62 -17.10
C PRO A 12 -26.14 -2.41 -15.68
N GLU A 13 -25.32 -3.33 -15.18
CA GLU A 13 -24.71 -3.22 -13.86
C GLU A 13 -23.68 -2.06 -13.77
N ILE A 14 -22.99 -1.76 -14.88
CA ILE A 14 -22.13 -0.56 -14.96
C ILE A 14 -22.98 0.71 -14.82
N ILE A 15 -24.09 0.80 -15.54
CA ILE A 15 -25.00 1.94 -15.47
C ILE A 15 -25.56 2.12 -14.06
N GLU A 16 -26.00 1.04 -13.43
CA GLU A 16 -26.50 1.04 -12.05
C GLU A 16 -25.40 1.47 -11.07
N ALA A 17 -24.18 0.96 -11.26
CA ALA A 17 -23.05 1.32 -10.43
C ALA A 17 -22.67 2.81 -10.54
N LEU A 18 -22.77 3.41 -11.72
CA LEU A 18 -22.53 4.83 -11.95
C LEU A 18 -23.64 5.69 -11.35
N ALA A 19 -24.88 5.24 -11.42
CA ALA A 19 -26.00 5.94 -10.82
C ALA A 19 -25.86 6.09 -9.29
N ALA A 20 -25.19 5.15 -8.62
CA ALA A 20 -24.88 5.27 -7.19
C ALA A 20 -23.89 6.42 -6.85
N TYR A 21 -23.24 6.99 -7.85
CA TYR A 21 -22.35 8.18 -7.74
C TYR A 21 -22.98 9.42 -8.39
N ASP A 22 -24.30 9.44 -8.60
CA ASP A 22 -25.03 10.51 -9.30
C ASP A 22 -24.54 10.75 -10.74
N ILE A 23 -23.96 9.74 -11.37
CA ILE A 23 -23.50 9.79 -12.76
C ILE A 23 -24.56 9.13 -13.65
N SER A 24 -25.21 9.95 -14.49
CA SER A 24 -26.10 9.45 -15.54
C SER A 24 -25.28 9.18 -16.81
N ALA A 25 -25.27 7.94 -17.25
CA ALA A 25 -24.52 7.54 -18.43
C ALA A 25 -25.39 6.76 -19.42
N GLU A 26 -25.32 7.13 -20.70
CA GLU A 26 -25.96 6.39 -21.77
C GLU A 26 -25.10 5.22 -22.22
N ARG A 27 -25.75 4.12 -22.57
CA ARG A 27 -25.09 2.89 -23.02
C ARG A 27 -24.10 3.14 -24.17
N LYS A 28 -24.46 4.02 -25.12
CA LYS A 28 -23.61 4.34 -26.27
C LYS A 28 -22.33 5.07 -25.86
N SER A 29 -22.44 5.98 -24.91
CA SER A 29 -21.27 6.71 -24.34
C SER A 29 -20.32 5.73 -23.66
N LEU A 30 -20.86 4.82 -22.86
CA LEU A 30 -20.04 3.85 -22.11
C LEU A 30 -19.23 2.91 -23.01
N TYR A 31 -19.70 2.56 -24.20
CA TYR A 31 -18.88 1.81 -25.15
C TYR A 31 -17.64 2.60 -25.58
N ASN A 32 -17.79 3.90 -25.83
CA ASN A 32 -16.67 4.76 -26.17
C ASN A 32 -15.72 4.94 -24.97
N ASP A 33 -16.29 5.05 -23.76
CA ASP A 33 -15.49 5.19 -22.53
C ASP A 33 -14.68 3.92 -22.26
N ILE A 34 -15.25 2.73 -22.48
CA ILE A 34 -14.53 1.47 -22.38
C ILE A 34 -13.38 1.41 -23.38
N GLU A 35 -13.61 1.86 -24.63
CA GLU A 35 -12.55 1.90 -25.63
C GLU A 35 -11.45 2.91 -25.28
N ASN A 36 -11.82 4.05 -24.75
CA ASN A 36 -10.86 5.04 -24.25
C ASN A 36 -10.03 4.48 -23.07
N LEU A 37 -10.62 3.69 -22.19
CA LEU A 37 -9.89 3.01 -21.11
C LEU A 37 -8.86 2.01 -21.66
N ARG A 38 -9.19 1.29 -22.72
CA ARG A 38 -8.25 0.40 -23.41
C ARG A 38 -7.09 1.17 -24.04
N VAL A 39 -7.39 2.28 -24.71
CA VAL A 39 -6.37 3.17 -25.30
C VAL A 39 -5.46 3.77 -24.21
N TYR A 40 -6.03 4.06 -23.04
CA TYR A 40 -5.27 4.53 -21.88
C TYR A 40 -4.36 3.45 -21.27
N GLY A 41 -4.54 2.17 -21.64
CA GLY A 41 -3.68 1.07 -21.20
C GLY A 41 -4.31 0.15 -20.16
N LEU A 42 -5.62 0.30 -19.88
CA LEU A 42 -6.35 -0.65 -19.05
C LEU A 42 -6.77 -1.87 -19.89
N ASP A 43 -6.44 -3.05 -19.41
CA ASP A 43 -6.80 -4.31 -20.09
C ASP A 43 -8.25 -4.68 -19.79
N VAL A 44 -9.17 -4.01 -20.48
CA VAL A 44 -10.61 -4.26 -20.36
C VAL A 44 -11.02 -5.36 -21.33
N ILE A 45 -11.23 -6.56 -20.82
CA ILE A 45 -11.66 -7.72 -21.58
C ILE A 45 -13.20 -7.77 -21.62
N GLY A 46 -13.75 -7.96 -22.82
CA GLY A 46 -15.19 -8.20 -23.02
C GLY A 46 -15.41 -9.65 -23.42
N THR A 47 -16.30 -10.33 -22.73
CA THR A 47 -16.63 -11.74 -22.98
C THR A 47 -18.14 -11.88 -23.20
N GLN A 48 -18.50 -12.66 -24.20
CA GLN A 48 -19.89 -13.02 -24.46
C GLN A 48 -20.12 -14.45 -24.00
N GLU A 49 -21.02 -14.59 -23.03
CA GLU A 49 -21.52 -15.89 -22.58
C GLU A 49 -23.03 -15.97 -22.88
N ASP A 50 -23.42 -16.92 -23.69
CA ASP A 50 -24.80 -17.05 -24.20
C ASP A 50 -25.30 -15.75 -24.85
N ARG A 51 -26.25 -15.07 -24.20
CA ARG A 51 -26.84 -13.79 -24.65
C ARG A 51 -26.36 -12.57 -23.86
N THR A 52 -25.46 -12.80 -22.93
CA THR A 52 -24.96 -11.74 -22.03
C THR A 52 -23.53 -11.36 -22.42
N TYR A 53 -23.29 -10.06 -22.56
CA TYR A 53 -21.96 -9.52 -22.77
C TYR A 53 -21.48 -8.84 -21.48
N SER A 54 -20.35 -9.26 -20.97
CA SER A 54 -19.77 -8.78 -19.72
C SER A 54 -18.33 -8.30 -19.90
N TYR A 55 -17.87 -7.52 -18.96
CA TYR A 55 -16.53 -6.92 -18.96
C TYR A 55 -15.82 -7.23 -17.66
N HIS A 56 -14.51 -7.44 -17.75
CA HIS A 56 -13.63 -7.51 -16.59
C HIS A 56 -12.27 -6.90 -16.92
N ILE A 57 -11.50 -6.57 -15.88
CA ILE A 57 -10.10 -6.19 -16.01
C ILE A 57 -9.28 -7.48 -16.03
N GLY A 58 -8.58 -7.73 -17.12
CA GLY A 58 -7.71 -8.89 -17.28
C GLY A 58 -6.39 -8.69 -16.54
N ASN A 59 -5.43 -8.04 -17.18
CA ASN A 59 -4.12 -7.85 -16.58
C ASN A 59 -4.12 -6.68 -15.60
N ARG A 60 -3.63 -6.90 -14.38
CA ARG A 60 -3.44 -5.89 -13.35
C ARG A 60 -1.96 -5.61 -13.16
N GLN A 61 -1.64 -4.50 -12.53
CA GLN A 61 -0.26 -4.11 -12.24
C GLN A 61 0.46 -5.13 -11.35
N PHE A 62 -0.29 -5.82 -10.49
CA PHE A 62 0.21 -6.86 -9.59
C PHE A 62 -0.69 -8.08 -9.66
N GLU A 63 -0.09 -9.26 -9.62
CA GLU A 63 -0.79 -10.51 -9.38
C GLU A 63 -1.20 -10.63 -7.90
N LEU A 64 -2.26 -11.39 -7.63
CA LEU A 64 -2.73 -11.59 -6.25
C LEU A 64 -1.64 -12.21 -5.35
N ALA A 65 -0.80 -13.09 -5.90
CA ALA A 65 0.32 -13.69 -5.16
C ALA A 65 1.37 -12.64 -4.75
N GLU A 66 1.66 -11.68 -5.62
CA GLU A 66 2.58 -10.57 -5.35
C GLU A 66 2.01 -9.64 -4.28
N LEU A 67 0.72 -9.31 -4.35
CA LEU A 67 0.04 -8.52 -3.33
C LEU A 67 0.06 -9.20 -1.97
N LYS A 68 -0.13 -10.53 -1.91
CA LYS A 68 -0.01 -11.32 -0.68
C LYS A 68 1.39 -11.21 -0.09
N LEU A 69 2.43 -11.32 -0.91
CA LEU A 69 3.82 -11.17 -0.47
C LEU A 69 4.11 -9.77 0.08
N LEU A 70 3.58 -8.72 -0.56
CA LEU A 70 3.70 -7.35 -0.08
C LEU A 70 3.00 -7.15 1.27
N VAL A 71 1.78 -7.69 1.43
CA VAL A 71 1.04 -7.64 2.70
C VAL A 71 1.81 -8.35 3.80
N ASP A 72 2.33 -9.56 3.54
CA ASP A 72 3.11 -10.35 4.51
C ASP A 72 4.37 -9.60 4.92
N SER A 73 5.06 -8.96 3.97
CA SER A 73 6.25 -8.15 4.24
C SER A 73 5.94 -6.95 5.14
N VAL A 74 4.86 -6.23 4.89
CA VAL A 74 4.40 -5.10 5.72
C VAL A 74 3.97 -5.59 7.09
N GLN A 75 3.25 -6.71 7.16
CA GLN A 75 2.75 -7.27 8.41
C GLN A 75 3.89 -7.76 9.31
N SER A 76 4.93 -8.35 8.73
CA SER A 76 6.08 -8.87 9.48
C SER A 76 7.07 -7.80 9.92
N ALA A 77 7.10 -6.64 9.29
CA ALA A 77 8.06 -5.58 9.58
C ALA A 77 7.93 -5.06 11.03
N LYS A 78 8.99 -5.16 11.83
CA LYS A 78 9.04 -4.71 13.23
C LYS A 78 9.15 -3.18 13.36
N PHE A 79 9.82 -2.54 12.41
CA PHE A 79 10.12 -1.11 12.45
C PHE A 79 8.92 -0.20 12.12
N ILE A 80 7.80 -0.80 11.68
CA ILE A 80 6.56 -0.08 11.38
C ILE A 80 5.53 -0.36 12.49
N THR A 81 4.79 0.67 12.93
CA THR A 81 3.72 0.49 13.91
C THR A 81 2.57 -0.35 13.35
N ALA A 82 1.80 -0.99 14.22
CA ALA A 82 0.62 -1.76 13.80
C ALA A 82 -0.39 -0.88 13.02
N LYS A 83 -0.60 0.37 13.47
CA LYS A 83 -1.46 1.35 12.80
C LYS A 83 -0.97 1.61 11.37
N LYS A 84 0.33 1.91 11.21
CA LYS A 84 0.90 2.18 9.89
C LYS A 84 0.89 0.98 8.96
N SER A 85 1.12 -0.22 9.50
CA SER A 85 0.98 -1.46 8.73
C SER A 85 -0.43 -1.62 8.17
N ASN A 86 -1.46 -1.40 8.98
CA ASN A 86 -2.85 -1.49 8.55
C ASN A 86 -3.19 -0.44 7.47
N GLU A 87 -2.67 0.79 7.60
CA GLU A 87 -2.83 1.83 6.57
C GLU A 87 -2.19 1.43 5.23
N LEU A 88 -0.97 0.86 5.27
CA LEU A 88 -0.27 0.39 4.08
C LEU A 88 -0.98 -0.80 3.44
N ILE A 89 -1.44 -1.77 4.24
CA ILE A 89 -2.20 -2.93 3.75
C ILE A 89 -3.47 -2.48 3.04
N LYS A 90 -4.22 -1.53 3.60
CA LYS A 90 -5.40 -0.96 2.92
C LYS A 90 -5.08 -0.30 1.57
N LYS A 91 -3.89 0.30 1.44
CA LYS A 91 -3.45 0.85 0.15
C LYS A 91 -3.09 -0.26 -0.85
N ILE A 92 -2.47 -1.34 -0.37
CA ILE A 92 -2.15 -2.52 -1.20
C ILE A 92 -3.45 -3.20 -1.67
N GLU A 93 -4.46 -3.31 -0.81
CA GLU A 93 -5.79 -3.82 -1.17
C GLU A 93 -6.43 -3.06 -2.36
N GLY A 94 -6.13 -1.76 -2.50
CA GLY A 94 -6.60 -0.94 -3.61
C GLY A 94 -6.08 -1.36 -4.99
N PHE A 95 -5.03 -2.18 -5.08
CA PHE A 95 -4.54 -2.74 -6.34
C PHE A 95 -5.28 -4.02 -6.76
N ALA A 96 -6.07 -4.60 -5.87
CA ALA A 96 -6.86 -5.81 -6.10
C ALA A 96 -8.32 -5.49 -6.43
N SER A 97 -9.08 -6.50 -6.89
CA SER A 97 -10.53 -6.42 -6.91
C SER A 97 -11.08 -6.49 -5.46
N LYS A 98 -12.33 -6.06 -5.26
CA LYS A 98 -12.99 -6.21 -3.95
C LYS A 98 -13.05 -7.68 -3.47
N TYR A 99 -13.07 -8.62 -4.39
CA TYR A 99 -13.11 -10.06 -4.10
C TYR A 99 -11.73 -10.58 -3.69
N GLU A 100 -10.70 -10.17 -4.40
CA GLU A 100 -9.31 -10.50 -4.08
C GLU A 100 -8.83 -9.79 -2.82
N ALA A 101 -9.22 -8.52 -2.60
CA ALA A 101 -8.87 -7.75 -1.42
C ALA A 101 -9.28 -8.45 -0.11
N SER A 102 -10.42 -9.15 -0.10
CA SER A 102 -10.85 -9.94 1.05
C SER A 102 -9.88 -11.08 1.38
N GLN A 103 -9.12 -11.58 0.42
CA GLN A 103 -8.09 -12.61 0.62
C GLN A 103 -6.77 -12.02 1.16
N LEU A 104 -6.54 -10.70 0.95
CA LEU A 104 -5.34 -10.00 1.45
C LEU A 104 -5.44 -9.68 2.94
N GLN A 105 -6.66 -9.64 3.49
CA GLN A 105 -6.90 -9.41 4.91
C GLN A 105 -6.54 -10.64 5.79
N ARG A 106 -5.91 -11.65 5.23
CA ARG A 106 -5.40 -12.78 5.99
C ARG A 106 -4.38 -12.28 7.00
N GLN A 107 -4.68 -12.52 8.26
CA GLN A 107 -3.73 -12.24 9.33
C GLN A 107 -2.58 -13.26 9.24
N VAL A 108 -1.46 -12.84 8.66
CA VAL A 108 -0.20 -13.52 8.93
C VAL A 108 0.13 -13.23 10.38
N PHE A 109 -0.13 -14.20 11.23
CA PHE A 109 0.19 -14.09 12.64
C PHE A 109 1.69 -14.32 12.80
N VAL A 110 2.45 -13.26 12.94
CA VAL A 110 3.88 -13.35 13.26
C VAL A 110 4.02 -13.47 14.76
N ALA A 111 4.11 -14.70 15.25
CA ALA A 111 4.23 -14.98 16.68
C ALA A 111 5.47 -14.29 17.27
N GLY A 112 5.29 -13.62 18.42
CA GLY A 112 6.37 -13.05 19.21
C GLY A 112 7.00 -11.76 18.65
N ARG A 113 6.45 -11.16 17.61
CA ARG A 113 6.95 -9.88 17.07
C ARG A 113 6.20 -8.69 17.65
N VAL A 114 6.90 -7.92 18.47
CA VAL A 114 6.41 -6.63 18.97
C VAL A 114 6.79 -5.57 17.94
N LYS A 115 5.78 -4.95 17.32
CA LYS A 115 5.99 -3.80 16.44
C LYS A 115 6.41 -2.57 17.25
N THR A 116 7.19 -1.69 16.63
CA THR A 116 7.53 -0.41 17.25
C THR A 116 6.28 0.41 17.58
N MET A 117 6.37 1.22 18.62
CA MET A 117 5.34 2.21 18.96
C MET A 117 5.69 3.60 18.41
N ASN A 118 6.87 3.76 17.80
CA ASN A 118 7.32 5.04 17.26
C ASN A 118 6.78 5.26 15.85
N GLU A 119 5.75 6.08 15.70
CA GLU A 119 5.14 6.40 14.40
C GLU A 119 6.05 7.25 13.49
N SER A 120 7.08 7.90 14.03
CA SER A 120 7.98 8.75 13.24
C SER A 120 9.15 8.01 12.60
N ILE A 121 9.35 6.73 12.92
CA ILE A 121 10.56 6.00 12.51
C ILE A 121 10.73 5.95 10.98
N TYR A 122 9.68 5.70 10.23
CA TYR A 122 9.77 5.63 8.77
C TYR A 122 9.99 7.02 8.13
N TYR A 123 9.48 8.10 8.74
CA TYR A 123 9.79 9.46 8.31
C TYR A 123 11.24 9.82 8.58
N ASN A 124 11.79 9.35 9.71
CA ASN A 124 13.20 9.57 10.02
C ASN A 124 14.10 8.84 9.01
N VAL A 125 13.75 7.60 8.65
CA VAL A 125 14.44 6.83 7.59
C VAL A 125 14.39 7.58 6.26
N ASP A 126 13.23 8.10 5.87
CA ASP A 126 13.04 8.87 4.64
C ASP A 126 13.91 10.13 4.62
N ARG A 127 13.95 10.88 5.74
CA ARG A 127 14.81 12.07 5.89
C ARG A 127 16.30 11.73 5.80
N ILE A 128 16.73 10.60 6.35
CA ILE A 128 18.12 10.15 6.26
C ILE A 128 18.44 9.78 4.80
N HIS A 129 17.55 9.08 4.08
CA HIS A 129 17.73 8.81 2.66
C HIS A 129 17.85 10.09 1.83
N ALA A 130 16.98 11.07 2.07
CA ALA A 130 17.07 12.37 1.40
C ALA A 130 18.41 13.07 1.68
N ALA A 131 18.85 13.09 2.93
CA ALA A 131 20.11 13.70 3.31
C ALA A 131 21.33 13.01 2.66
N ILE A 132 21.29 11.68 2.53
CA ILE A 132 22.34 10.93 1.80
C ILE A 132 22.33 11.32 0.32
N ALA A 133 21.16 11.36 -0.31
CA ALA A 133 21.01 11.72 -1.73
C ALA A 133 21.49 13.15 -2.03
N GLU A 134 21.24 14.08 -1.10
CA GLU A 134 21.62 15.50 -1.20
C GLU A 134 23.03 15.79 -0.67
N ASN A 135 23.74 14.78 -0.16
CA ASN A 135 25.04 14.93 0.50
C ASN A 135 25.00 15.98 1.64
N SER A 136 23.91 15.98 2.38
CA SER A 136 23.61 16.92 3.46
C SER A 136 23.93 16.35 4.83
N ARG A 137 24.12 17.22 5.82
CA ARG A 137 24.20 16.84 7.24
C ARG A 137 22.82 16.73 7.84
N ILE A 138 22.70 15.87 8.84
CA ILE A 138 21.51 15.75 9.68
C ILE A 138 21.85 16.12 11.12
N THR A 139 20.86 16.65 11.83
CA THR A 139 20.93 16.90 13.26
C THR A 139 19.83 16.13 13.97
N PHE A 140 20.15 15.53 15.09
CA PHE A 140 19.18 14.78 15.89
C PHE A 140 19.54 14.76 17.35
N GLN A 141 18.57 14.41 18.19
CA GLN A 141 18.77 14.11 19.60
C GLN A 141 18.75 12.61 19.81
N TYR A 142 19.64 12.11 20.62
CA TYR A 142 19.71 10.69 20.97
C TYR A 142 19.07 10.47 22.34
N PHE A 143 18.17 9.50 22.43
CA PHE A 143 17.57 9.11 23.70
C PHE A 143 17.89 7.66 24.05
N GLN A 144 17.78 7.36 25.34
CA GLN A 144 17.86 6.01 25.89
C GLN A 144 16.72 5.81 26.88
N TRP A 145 16.38 4.56 27.12
CA TRP A 145 15.43 4.22 28.16
C TRP A 145 16.18 4.06 29.48
N ASN A 146 15.73 4.75 30.52
CA ASN A 146 16.25 4.57 31.87
C ASN A 146 15.66 3.34 32.55
N VAL A 147 16.11 3.03 33.77
CA VAL A 147 15.66 1.89 34.57
C VAL A 147 14.16 1.92 34.88
N ASP A 148 13.54 3.10 34.90
CA ASP A 148 12.11 3.31 35.11
C ASP A 148 11.30 3.23 33.80
N LYS A 149 11.92 2.81 32.67
CA LYS A 149 11.34 2.77 31.32
C LYS A 149 10.83 4.14 30.84
N LYS A 150 11.46 5.21 31.27
CA LYS A 150 11.22 6.57 30.77
C LYS A 150 12.27 6.94 29.74
N MET A 151 11.84 7.67 28.72
CA MET A 151 12.73 8.20 27.69
C MET A 151 13.58 9.32 28.29
N GLU A 152 14.89 9.21 28.17
CA GLU A 152 15.86 10.17 28.67
C GLU A 152 16.80 10.57 27.54
N LEU A 153 16.92 11.87 27.30
CA LEU A 153 17.81 12.37 26.26
C LEU A 153 19.27 12.31 26.76
N ARG A 154 20.16 11.81 25.93
CA ARG A 154 21.59 11.79 26.21
C ARG A 154 22.17 13.20 26.12
N HIS A 155 23.21 13.48 26.94
CA HIS A 155 23.89 14.75 26.99
C HIS A 155 22.95 15.95 27.15
N ASP A 156 21.98 15.84 28.06
CA ASP A 156 21.01 16.92 28.39
C ASP A 156 20.26 17.44 27.16
N GLY A 157 20.04 16.56 26.17
CA GLY A 157 19.33 16.91 24.94
C GLY A 157 20.17 17.63 23.89
N ALA A 158 21.50 17.61 24.00
CA ALA A 158 22.36 18.19 22.99
C ALA A 158 22.11 17.56 21.60
N LEU A 159 22.23 18.39 20.57
CA LEU A 159 22.11 17.97 19.18
C LEU A 159 23.40 17.33 18.72
N TYR A 160 23.24 16.15 18.09
CA TYR A 160 24.30 15.50 17.31
C TYR A 160 24.20 15.97 15.87
N GLU A 161 25.32 16.33 15.27
CA GLU A 161 25.43 16.66 13.85
C GLU A 161 26.32 15.65 13.17
N VAL A 162 25.79 14.97 12.15
CA VAL A 162 26.50 13.92 11.40
C VAL A 162 26.26 14.02 9.91
N SER A 163 27.19 13.51 9.11
CA SER A 163 27.01 13.31 7.67
C SER A 163 26.68 11.84 7.45
N PRO A 164 25.44 11.51 7.08
CA PRO A 164 25.06 10.12 6.84
C PRO A 164 25.68 9.63 5.52
N TRP A 165 26.21 8.41 5.50
CA TRP A 165 26.84 7.80 4.33
C TRP A 165 25.96 6.77 3.66
N SER A 166 25.33 5.94 4.47
CA SER A 166 24.42 4.88 4.00
C SER A 166 23.48 4.47 5.13
N LEU A 167 22.37 3.87 4.76
CA LEU A 167 21.51 3.13 5.68
C LEU A 167 21.73 1.64 5.42
N SER A 168 22.09 0.92 6.46
CA SER A 168 22.19 -0.56 6.42
C SER A 168 20.92 -1.17 6.99
N TRP A 169 20.44 -2.23 6.35
CA TRP A 169 19.35 -3.03 6.87
C TRP A 169 19.89 -4.32 7.46
N ASP A 170 19.70 -4.52 8.76
CA ASP A 170 20.10 -5.72 9.47
C ASP A 170 19.10 -6.05 10.59
N ASP A 171 18.81 -7.33 10.78
CA ASP A 171 17.84 -7.84 11.77
C ASP A 171 16.53 -7.00 11.86
N GLU A 172 16.00 -6.64 10.69
CA GLU A 172 14.77 -5.86 10.53
C GLU A 172 14.84 -4.43 11.14
N ASN A 173 16.03 -3.88 11.23
CA ASN A 173 16.27 -2.50 11.65
C ASN A 173 17.15 -1.76 10.64
N TYR A 174 17.01 -0.43 10.64
CA TYR A 174 17.92 0.45 9.92
C TYR A 174 19.04 0.93 10.85
N TYR A 175 20.26 0.90 10.31
CA TYR A 175 21.47 1.38 10.96
C TYR A 175 22.19 2.40 10.07
#